data_0a8132f4a034b53eeed9fdc72edfa832
#
_entry.id   0a8132f4a034b53eeed9fdc72edfa832
#
_cell.length_a   1.000
_cell.length_b   1.000
_cell.length_c   1.000
_cell.angle_alpha   90.00
_cell.angle_beta   90.00
_cell.angle_gamma   90.00
#
_symmetry.space_group_name_H-M   'P 1'
#
loop_
_entity.id
_entity.type
_entity.pdbx_description
1 polymer ?
#
loop_
_entity_poly.entity_id
_entity_poly.type
_entity_poly.pdbx_seq_one_letter_code
_entity_poly.pdbx_strand_id
1 'polypeptide(L)'
;FLTLLGIVAGVATVIAMVVGSLAAFALASGSARVLSGALLLPLGVSAVTLGFGALIAFDSAPLNLRGSPWLVPIVQSLVAIPFVVRTMVPVLRAIRVSLREAAAVLGASPWQVVRTIDVPLVARSAVVAAGFAFAISLGEFGATVFVARGDHPTVPIAIYRFLGSPGASNQGQAMAMAAILVVLTATVVLITDRFRVPEVSS
;
A
#
# COMPACT_ATOMS: atom_id res chain seq x y z
N PHE A 1 -19.67 -5.99 -7.28
CA PHE A 1 -18.78 -4.85 -7.56
C PHE A 1 -17.93 -4.49 -6.34
N LEU A 2 -18.54 -4.24 -5.16
CA LEU A 2 -17.83 -3.95 -3.91
C LEU A 2 -16.92 -5.10 -3.45
N THR A 3 -17.29 -6.34 -3.71
CA THR A 3 -16.46 -7.51 -3.39
C THR A 3 -15.15 -7.53 -4.20
N LEU A 4 -15.23 -7.24 -5.49
CA LEU A 4 -14.05 -7.12 -6.37
C LEU A 4 -13.14 -5.97 -5.94
N LEU A 5 -13.71 -4.83 -5.55
CA LEU A 5 -12.96 -3.70 -4.99
C LEU A 5 -12.14 -4.13 -3.78
N GLY A 6 -12.80 -4.79 -2.80
CA GLY A 6 -12.14 -5.26 -1.58
C GLY A 6 -11.04 -6.28 -1.86
N ILE A 7 -11.25 -7.19 -2.81
CA ILE A 7 -10.26 -8.21 -3.19
C ILE A 7 -9.03 -7.55 -3.83
N VAL A 8 -9.22 -6.67 -4.82
CA VAL A 8 -8.11 -6.01 -5.53
C VAL A 8 -7.29 -5.14 -4.57
N ALA A 9 -7.96 -4.30 -3.76
CA ALA A 9 -7.29 -3.48 -2.76
C ALA A 9 -6.64 -4.32 -1.66
N GLY A 10 -7.26 -5.44 -1.26
CA GLY A 10 -6.69 -6.38 -0.31
C GLY A 10 -5.41 -7.04 -0.83
N VAL A 11 -5.41 -7.52 -2.06
CA VAL A 11 -4.23 -8.10 -2.72
C VAL A 11 -3.12 -7.04 -2.85
N ALA A 12 -3.44 -5.83 -3.30
CA ALA A 12 -2.49 -4.73 -3.38
C ALA A 12 -1.88 -4.41 -2.01
N THR A 13 -2.70 -4.40 -0.95
CA THR A 13 -2.26 -4.21 0.43
C THR A 13 -1.30 -5.31 0.87
N VAL A 14 -1.62 -6.58 0.61
CA VAL A 14 -0.73 -7.71 0.95
C VAL A 14 0.62 -7.57 0.25
N ILE A 15 0.62 -7.28 -1.05
CA ILE A 15 1.87 -7.05 -1.81
C ILE A 15 2.65 -5.88 -1.20
N ALA A 16 1.98 -4.74 -0.96
CA ALA A 16 2.62 -3.56 -0.37
C ALA A 16 3.17 -3.83 1.03
N MET A 17 2.46 -4.59 1.86
CA MET A 17 2.93 -4.98 3.19
C MET A 17 4.13 -5.91 3.14
N VAL A 18 4.12 -6.94 2.29
CA VAL A 18 5.25 -7.86 2.17
C VAL A 18 6.50 -7.12 1.67
N VAL A 19 6.40 -6.44 0.53
CA VAL A 19 7.55 -5.73 -0.06
C VAL A 19 7.98 -4.55 0.80
N GLY A 20 7.03 -3.74 1.26
CA GLY A 20 7.29 -2.56 2.09
C GLY A 20 7.88 -2.90 3.46
N SER A 21 7.44 -3.99 4.11
CA SER A 21 8.01 -4.43 5.39
C SER A 21 9.42 -4.96 5.23
N LEU A 22 9.68 -5.79 4.22
CA LEU A 22 11.03 -6.28 3.91
C LEU A 22 11.98 -5.10 3.63
N ALA A 23 11.52 -4.13 2.84
CA ALA A 23 12.26 -2.92 2.56
C ALA A 23 12.50 -2.09 3.83
N ALA A 24 11.50 -1.95 4.70
CA ALA A 24 11.63 -1.22 5.95
C ALA A 24 12.64 -1.87 6.91
N PHE A 25 12.64 -3.19 7.02
CA PHE A 25 13.67 -3.93 7.78
C PHE A 25 15.07 -3.71 7.21
N ALA A 26 15.25 -3.80 5.88
CA ALA A 26 16.53 -3.55 5.23
C ALA A 26 17.03 -2.11 5.44
N LEU A 27 16.13 -1.13 5.40
CA LEU A 27 16.47 0.28 5.64
C LEU A 27 16.74 0.59 7.11
N ALA A 28 16.09 -0.10 8.03
CA ALA A 28 16.31 0.07 9.46
C ALA A 28 17.68 -0.45 9.91
N SER A 29 18.23 -1.48 9.22
CA SER A 29 19.58 -2.02 9.47
C SER A 29 20.73 -1.15 8.97
N GLY A 30 20.44 -0.02 8.29
CA GLY A 30 21.45 0.96 7.88
C GLY A 30 22.17 0.69 6.56
N SER A 31 21.92 -0.44 5.91
CA SER A 31 22.72 -0.91 4.76
C SER A 31 22.36 -0.34 3.40
N ALA A 32 21.32 0.51 3.27
CA ALA A 32 20.73 0.74 1.94
C ALA A 32 20.26 2.18 1.67
N ARG A 33 21.17 3.16 1.65
CA ARG A 33 20.84 4.56 1.28
C ARG A 33 20.25 4.67 -0.14
N VAL A 34 20.77 3.91 -1.10
CA VAL A 34 20.28 3.90 -2.49
C VAL A 34 18.86 3.33 -2.55
N LEU A 35 18.60 2.24 -1.81
CA LEU A 35 17.27 1.64 -1.71
C LEU A 35 16.25 2.62 -1.10
N SER A 36 16.66 3.43 -0.13
CA SER A 36 15.80 4.47 0.45
C SER A 36 15.31 5.45 -0.61
N GLY A 37 16.22 5.97 -1.45
CA GLY A 37 15.87 6.85 -2.56
C GLY A 37 14.95 6.17 -3.56
N ALA A 38 15.27 4.97 -4.00
CA ALA A 38 14.48 4.22 -4.98
C ALA A 38 13.05 3.93 -4.49
N LEU A 39 12.88 3.56 -3.23
CA LEU A 39 11.56 3.27 -2.65
C LEU A 39 10.69 4.53 -2.43
N LEU A 40 11.32 5.71 -2.33
CA LEU A 40 10.61 6.96 -2.20
C LEU A 40 10.36 7.66 -3.55
N LEU A 41 10.99 7.21 -4.63
CA LEU A 41 10.76 7.74 -5.98
C LEU A 41 9.27 7.79 -6.37
N PRO A 42 8.44 6.76 -6.09
CA PRO A 42 7.02 6.81 -6.43
C PRO A 42 6.26 7.98 -5.78
N LEU A 43 6.73 8.50 -4.64
CA LEU A 43 6.13 9.68 -4.01
C LEU A 43 6.43 10.99 -4.75
N GLY A 44 7.55 11.04 -5.47
CA GLY A 44 7.95 12.20 -6.29
C GLY A 44 7.43 12.15 -7.72
N VAL A 45 6.86 11.01 -8.14
CA VAL A 45 6.35 10.80 -9.49
C VAL A 45 4.82 10.77 -9.45
N SER A 46 4.16 11.32 -10.47
CA SER A 46 2.71 11.24 -10.59
C SER A 46 2.26 9.78 -10.68
N ALA A 47 1.19 9.41 -9.96
CA ALA A 47 0.56 8.09 -10.07
C ALA A 47 0.17 7.76 -11.52
N VAL A 48 -0.26 8.76 -12.29
CA VAL A 48 -0.54 8.66 -13.74
C VAL A 48 0.70 8.19 -14.51
N THR A 49 1.86 8.79 -14.24
CA THR A 49 3.12 8.40 -14.88
C THR A 49 3.54 6.98 -14.49
N LEU A 50 3.33 6.59 -13.22
CA LEU A 50 3.59 5.21 -12.76
C LEU A 50 2.70 4.21 -13.49
N GLY A 51 1.41 4.49 -13.62
CA GLY A 51 0.46 3.62 -14.32
C GLY A 51 0.79 3.47 -15.80
N PHE A 52 1.12 4.58 -16.47
CA PHE A 52 1.52 4.56 -17.88
C PHE A 52 2.86 3.83 -18.06
N GLY A 53 3.83 4.07 -17.18
CA GLY A 53 5.11 3.36 -17.19
C GLY A 53 4.92 1.85 -16.97
N ALA A 54 4.06 1.45 -16.05
CA ALA A 54 3.73 0.05 -15.83
C ALA A 54 3.04 -0.58 -17.05
N LEU A 55 2.14 0.14 -17.71
CA LEU A 55 1.51 -0.32 -18.94
C LEU A 55 2.56 -0.66 -20.01
N ILE A 56 3.55 0.21 -20.21
CA ILE A 56 4.62 0.00 -21.19
C ILE A 56 5.55 -1.14 -20.75
N ALA A 57 5.96 -1.14 -19.47
CA ALA A 57 6.92 -2.12 -18.96
C ALA A 57 6.38 -3.56 -18.97
N PHE A 58 5.07 -3.73 -18.80
CA PHE A 58 4.40 -5.03 -18.74
C PHE A 58 3.61 -5.38 -20.01
N ASP A 59 3.82 -4.66 -21.11
CA ASP A 59 3.19 -4.94 -22.42
C ASP A 59 4.00 -5.91 -23.31
N SER A 60 5.23 -6.26 -22.92
CA SER A 60 6.14 -7.08 -23.70
C SER A 60 6.72 -8.26 -22.92
N ALA A 61 7.22 -9.26 -23.66
CA ALA A 61 7.94 -10.39 -23.07
C ALA A 61 9.19 -9.90 -22.29
N PRO A 62 9.57 -10.57 -21.19
CA PRO A 62 9.02 -11.82 -20.66
C PRO A 62 7.78 -11.65 -19.74
N LEU A 63 7.42 -10.45 -19.36
CA LEU A 63 6.37 -10.17 -18.35
C LEU A 63 5.13 -9.52 -19.00
N ASN A 64 4.53 -10.16 -19.99
CA ASN A 64 3.29 -9.67 -20.61
C ASN A 64 2.11 -9.81 -19.63
N LEU A 65 1.88 -8.78 -18.79
CA LEU A 65 0.79 -8.72 -17.81
C LEU A 65 -0.36 -7.82 -18.25
N ARG A 66 -0.31 -7.20 -19.42
CA ARG A 66 -1.34 -6.25 -19.88
C ARG A 66 -2.77 -6.82 -19.84
N GLY A 67 -2.93 -8.10 -20.16
CA GLY A 67 -4.21 -8.81 -20.06
C GLY A 67 -4.48 -9.47 -18.72
N SER A 68 -3.57 -9.36 -17.75
CA SER A 68 -3.65 -10.07 -16.48
C SER A 68 -4.46 -9.27 -15.44
N PRO A 69 -5.32 -9.93 -14.64
CA PRO A 69 -6.01 -9.28 -13.51
C PRO A 69 -5.03 -8.84 -12.40
N TRP A 70 -3.79 -9.35 -12.41
CA TRP A 70 -2.77 -9.02 -11.41
C TRP A 70 -2.11 -7.66 -11.63
N LEU A 71 -2.20 -7.08 -12.84
CA LEU A 71 -1.53 -5.81 -13.14
C LEU A 71 -2.08 -4.66 -12.28
N VAL A 72 -3.39 -4.61 -12.05
CA VAL A 72 -4.03 -3.58 -11.24
C VAL A 72 -3.52 -3.61 -9.79
N PRO A 73 -3.60 -4.72 -9.03
CA PRO A 73 -3.09 -4.76 -7.66
C PRO A 73 -1.57 -4.55 -7.56
N ILE A 74 -0.79 -4.96 -8.56
CA ILE A 74 0.65 -4.68 -8.60
C ILE A 74 0.89 -3.17 -8.69
N VAL A 75 0.21 -2.48 -9.59
CA VAL A 75 0.40 -1.03 -9.79
C VAL A 75 -0.10 -0.24 -8.57
N GLN A 76 -1.22 -0.64 -7.97
CA GLN A 76 -1.69 -0.06 -6.71
C GLN A 76 -0.70 -0.26 -5.57
N SER A 77 -0.08 -1.45 -5.48
CA SER A 77 0.93 -1.72 -4.46
C SER A 77 2.18 -0.84 -4.61
N LEU A 78 2.60 -0.54 -5.84
CA LEU A 78 3.74 0.38 -6.09
C LEU A 78 3.49 1.77 -5.49
N VAL A 79 2.24 2.26 -5.56
CA VAL A 79 1.86 3.54 -4.95
C VAL A 79 1.80 3.42 -3.41
N ALA A 80 1.39 2.28 -2.88
CA ALA A 80 1.22 2.07 -1.44
C ALA A 80 2.53 1.73 -0.69
N ILE A 81 3.50 1.08 -1.33
CA ILE A 81 4.78 0.65 -0.71
C ILE A 81 5.50 1.79 0.03
N PRO A 82 5.69 3.00 -0.53
CA PRO A 82 6.37 4.08 0.17
C PRO A 82 5.71 4.45 1.50
N PHE A 83 4.40 4.37 1.59
CA PHE A 83 3.65 4.68 2.82
C PHE A 83 3.89 3.61 3.89
N VAL A 84 3.94 2.33 3.50
CA VAL A 84 4.31 1.23 4.40
C VAL A 84 5.73 1.45 4.94
N VAL A 85 6.69 1.71 4.06
CA VAL A 85 8.08 1.97 4.43
C VAL A 85 8.18 3.17 5.39
N ARG A 86 7.53 4.28 5.05
CA ARG A 86 7.56 5.51 5.85
C ARG A 86 6.93 5.34 7.23
N THR A 87 5.94 4.46 7.36
CA THR A 87 5.27 4.16 8.64
C THR A 87 6.13 3.22 9.50
N MET A 88 6.78 2.22 8.90
CA MET A 88 7.47 1.17 9.64
C MET A 88 8.91 1.50 10.01
N VAL A 89 9.66 2.21 9.14
CA VAL A 89 11.09 2.51 9.37
C VAL A 89 11.36 3.25 10.68
N PRO A 90 10.62 4.32 11.05
CA PRO A 90 10.86 5.01 12.31
C PRO A 90 10.69 4.11 13.53
N VAL A 91 9.66 3.25 13.50
CA VAL A 91 9.37 2.33 14.61
C VAL A 91 10.45 1.26 14.74
N LEU A 92 10.88 0.69 13.62
CA LEU A 92 11.98 -0.28 13.59
C LEU A 92 13.30 0.30 14.10
N ARG A 93 13.58 1.57 13.79
CA ARG A 93 14.77 2.30 14.29
C ARG A 93 14.68 2.67 15.77
N ALA A 94 13.45 2.85 16.28
CA ALA A 94 13.22 3.13 17.70
C ALA A 94 13.43 1.91 18.61
N ILE A 95 13.48 0.68 18.07
CA ILE A 95 13.78 -0.52 18.82
C ILE A 95 15.23 -0.43 19.33
N ARG A 96 15.39 -0.43 20.66
CA ARG A 96 16.70 -0.31 21.30
C ARG A 96 17.61 -1.46 20.88
N VAL A 97 18.80 -1.13 20.40
CA VAL A 97 19.83 -2.11 20.03
C VAL A 97 20.16 -3.03 21.22
N SER A 98 20.14 -2.47 22.45
CA SER A 98 20.40 -3.23 23.69
C SER A 98 19.43 -4.40 23.93
N LEU A 99 18.18 -4.31 23.43
CA LEU A 99 17.24 -5.44 23.53
C LEU A 99 17.64 -6.61 22.64
N ARG A 100 18.12 -6.31 21.44
CA ARG A 100 18.61 -7.32 20.50
C ARG A 100 19.91 -7.94 20.96
N GLU A 101 20.82 -7.12 21.52
CA GLU A 101 22.09 -7.57 22.10
C GLU A 101 21.87 -8.46 23.33
N ALA A 102 20.96 -8.07 24.23
CA ALA A 102 20.62 -8.90 25.39
C ALA A 102 20.04 -10.26 24.97
N ALA A 103 19.17 -10.28 23.95
CA ALA A 103 18.64 -11.54 23.43
C ALA A 103 19.74 -12.40 22.80
N ALA A 104 20.69 -11.80 22.09
CA ALA A 104 21.82 -12.51 21.49
C ALA A 104 22.74 -13.11 22.57
N VAL A 105 23.02 -12.39 23.67
CA VAL A 105 23.80 -12.88 24.82
C VAL A 105 23.09 -14.08 25.47
N LEU A 106 21.75 -14.09 25.49
CA LEU A 106 20.97 -15.22 25.99
C LEU A 106 20.86 -16.39 24.98
N GLY A 107 21.59 -16.31 23.85
CA GLY A 107 21.64 -17.37 22.84
C GLY A 107 20.50 -17.37 21.81
N ALA A 108 19.72 -16.29 21.73
CA ALA A 108 18.69 -16.18 20.73
C ALA A 108 19.29 -16.06 19.32
N SER A 109 18.81 -16.89 18.38
CA SER A 109 19.16 -16.76 16.96
C SER A 109 18.59 -15.46 16.37
N PRO A 110 19.16 -14.93 15.27
CA PRO A 110 18.63 -13.73 14.60
C PRO A 110 17.14 -13.81 14.27
N TRP A 111 16.68 -14.99 13.86
CA TRP A 111 15.27 -15.23 13.59
C TRP A 111 14.38 -15.19 14.83
N GLN A 112 14.87 -15.71 15.95
CA GLN A 112 14.20 -15.60 17.24
C GLN A 112 14.07 -14.15 17.69
N VAL A 113 15.13 -13.35 17.55
CA VAL A 113 15.11 -11.91 17.86
C VAL A 113 14.04 -11.20 17.03
N VAL A 114 14.00 -11.42 15.72
CA VAL A 114 12.97 -10.85 14.84
C VAL A 114 11.57 -11.25 15.31
N ARG A 115 11.34 -12.53 15.57
CA ARG A 115 10.01 -13.04 15.92
C ARG A 115 9.52 -12.63 17.31
N THR A 116 10.43 -12.55 18.29
CA THR A 116 10.06 -12.31 19.70
C THR A 116 10.16 -10.86 20.12
N ILE A 117 10.99 -10.06 19.43
CA ILE A 117 11.22 -8.65 19.77
C ILE A 117 10.68 -7.73 18.66
N ASP A 118 11.21 -7.86 17.44
CA ASP A 118 10.93 -6.90 16.39
C ASP A 118 9.46 -6.97 15.93
N VAL A 119 8.95 -8.15 15.61
CA VAL A 119 7.58 -8.33 15.11
C VAL A 119 6.52 -7.87 16.11
N PRO A 120 6.53 -8.25 17.40
CA PRO A 120 5.53 -7.77 18.36
C PRO A 120 5.57 -6.25 18.56
N LEU A 121 6.76 -5.64 18.58
CA LEU A 121 6.92 -4.21 18.78
C LEU A 121 6.42 -3.40 17.57
N VAL A 122 6.58 -3.91 16.34
CA VAL A 122 6.10 -3.22 15.14
C VAL A 122 4.67 -3.62 14.73
N ALA A 123 4.05 -4.60 15.38
CA ALA A 123 2.74 -5.13 14.98
C ALA A 123 1.67 -4.04 14.89
N ARG A 124 1.61 -3.12 15.85
CA ARG A 124 0.66 -1.99 15.83
C ARG A 124 0.90 -1.08 14.62
N SER A 125 2.16 -0.73 14.36
CA SER A 125 2.53 0.10 13.20
C SER A 125 2.30 -0.62 11.88
N ALA A 126 2.44 -1.94 11.85
CA ALA A 126 2.11 -2.76 10.69
C ALA A 126 0.60 -2.73 10.40
N VAL A 127 -0.26 -2.78 11.42
CA VAL A 127 -1.72 -2.61 11.25
C VAL A 127 -2.05 -1.23 10.69
N VAL A 128 -1.41 -0.18 11.21
CA VAL A 128 -1.57 1.19 10.71
C VAL A 128 -1.11 1.29 9.25
N ALA A 129 0.06 0.73 8.93
CA ALA A 129 0.59 0.72 7.57
C ALA A 129 -0.32 -0.03 6.60
N ALA A 130 -0.88 -1.18 7.02
CA ALA A 130 -1.82 -1.96 6.23
C ALA A 130 -3.13 -1.20 5.97
N GLY A 131 -3.67 -0.52 6.99
CA GLY A 131 -4.87 0.30 6.84
C GLY A 131 -4.65 1.46 5.86
N PHE A 132 -3.52 2.16 5.94
CA PHE A 132 -3.19 3.20 4.96
C PHE A 132 -2.98 2.64 3.56
N ALA A 133 -2.25 1.53 3.41
CA ALA A 133 -2.05 0.89 2.12
C ALA A 133 -3.39 0.48 1.49
N PHE A 134 -4.30 -0.06 2.30
CA PHE A 134 -5.64 -0.44 1.86
C PHE A 134 -6.47 0.78 1.45
N ALA A 135 -6.49 1.85 2.26
CA ALA A 135 -7.21 3.09 1.96
C ALA A 135 -6.70 3.75 0.66
N ILE A 136 -5.36 3.79 0.47
CA ILE A 136 -4.73 4.29 -0.74
C ILE A 136 -5.15 3.45 -1.94
N SER A 137 -5.09 2.10 -1.83
CA SER A 137 -5.47 1.20 -2.93
C SER A 137 -6.95 1.29 -3.29
N LEU A 138 -7.85 1.52 -2.32
CA LEU A 138 -9.28 1.74 -2.57
C LEU A 138 -9.54 2.98 -3.42
N GLY A 139 -8.85 4.09 -3.12
CA GLY A 139 -9.02 5.37 -3.78
C GLY A 139 -8.12 5.58 -5.00
N GLU A 140 -7.23 4.63 -5.32
CA GLU A 140 -6.25 4.81 -6.38
C GLU A 140 -6.91 4.81 -7.76
N PHE A 141 -6.77 5.93 -8.47
CA PHE A 141 -7.30 6.17 -9.81
C PHE A 141 -6.19 6.42 -10.83
N GLY A 142 -5.20 7.27 -10.49
CA GLY A 142 -4.24 7.80 -11.44
C GLY A 142 -3.40 6.73 -12.13
N ALA A 143 -2.86 5.79 -11.38
CA ALA A 143 -2.10 4.68 -11.93
C ALA A 143 -3.03 3.61 -12.51
N THR A 144 -4.20 3.42 -11.91
CA THR A 144 -5.14 2.37 -12.32
C THR A 144 -5.83 2.67 -13.65
N VAL A 145 -6.04 3.94 -14.02
CA VAL A 145 -6.77 4.34 -15.25
C VAL A 145 -6.16 3.76 -16.53
N PHE A 146 -4.84 3.55 -16.57
CA PHE A 146 -4.15 3.00 -17.73
C PHE A 146 -4.14 1.47 -17.78
N VAL A 147 -4.24 0.82 -16.62
CA VAL A 147 -4.10 -0.64 -16.50
C VAL A 147 -5.41 -1.35 -16.20
N ALA A 148 -6.47 -0.61 -15.85
CA ALA A 148 -7.78 -1.17 -15.55
C ALA A 148 -8.43 -1.76 -16.80
N ARG A 149 -8.97 -2.96 -16.67
CA ARG A 149 -9.70 -3.64 -17.74
C ARG A 149 -11.11 -3.11 -17.87
N GLY A 150 -11.65 -3.19 -19.10
CA GLY A 150 -12.99 -2.73 -19.42
C GLY A 150 -14.10 -3.49 -18.71
N ASP A 151 -13.90 -4.78 -18.52
CA ASP A 151 -14.85 -5.75 -17.94
C ASP A 151 -14.84 -5.74 -16.39
N HIS A 152 -13.74 -5.34 -15.78
CA HIS A 152 -13.58 -5.30 -14.31
C HIS A 152 -12.99 -3.97 -13.82
N PRO A 153 -13.73 -2.84 -13.94
CA PRO A 153 -13.23 -1.56 -13.49
C PRO A 153 -13.16 -1.49 -11.95
N THR A 154 -12.17 -0.80 -11.42
CA THR A 154 -12.17 -0.39 -10.01
C THR A 154 -13.26 0.66 -9.75
N VAL A 155 -13.64 0.90 -8.48
CA VAL A 155 -14.69 1.88 -8.17
C VAL A 155 -14.34 3.28 -8.66
N PRO A 156 -13.10 3.82 -8.46
CA PRO A 156 -12.75 5.12 -9.04
C PRO A 156 -12.88 5.18 -10.56
N ILE A 157 -12.51 4.10 -11.26
CA ILE A 157 -12.67 4.01 -12.73
C ILE A 157 -14.15 3.96 -13.13
N ALA A 158 -14.97 3.24 -12.38
CA ALA A 158 -16.42 3.20 -12.64
C ALA A 158 -17.08 4.56 -12.44
N ILE A 159 -16.71 5.27 -11.35
CA ILE A 159 -17.18 6.65 -11.10
C ILE A 159 -16.81 7.54 -12.28
N TYR A 160 -15.55 7.49 -12.73
CA TYR A 160 -15.09 8.27 -13.88
C TYR A 160 -15.88 7.97 -15.16
N ARG A 161 -16.18 6.69 -15.45
CA ARG A 161 -16.97 6.28 -16.62
C ARG A 161 -18.41 6.78 -16.53
N PHE A 162 -19.05 6.67 -15.37
CA PHE A 162 -20.41 7.16 -15.17
C PHE A 162 -20.50 8.68 -15.31
N LEU A 163 -19.51 9.42 -14.80
CA LEU A 163 -19.44 10.89 -14.98
C LEU A 163 -19.23 11.29 -16.44
N GLY A 164 -18.50 10.49 -17.22
CA GLY A 164 -18.29 10.70 -18.65
C GLY A 164 -19.47 10.29 -19.54
N SER A 165 -20.50 9.64 -18.96
CA SER A 165 -21.67 9.18 -19.69
C SER A 165 -22.84 10.15 -19.49
N PRO A 166 -23.54 10.59 -20.54
CA PRO A 166 -24.67 11.52 -20.40
C PRO A 166 -25.86 10.86 -19.70
N GLY A 167 -26.61 11.66 -18.94
CA GLY A 167 -27.86 11.26 -18.28
C GLY A 167 -27.83 11.36 -16.75
N ALA A 168 -28.93 11.83 -16.18
CA ALA A 168 -29.08 12.05 -14.73
C ALA A 168 -28.91 10.76 -13.91
N SER A 169 -29.32 9.61 -14.48
CA SER A 169 -29.12 8.30 -13.82
C SER A 169 -27.64 7.96 -13.65
N ASN A 170 -26.80 8.22 -14.67
CA ASN A 170 -25.37 7.97 -14.60
C ASN A 170 -24.68 8.87 -13.57
N GLN A 171 -25.07 10.15 -13.52
CA GLN A 171 -24.58 11.08 -12.51
C GLN A 171 -24.97 10.63 -11.09
N GLY A 172 -26.23 10.20 -10.90
CA GLY A 172 -26.70 9.67 -9.62
C GLY A 172 -25.91 8.43 -9.17
N GLN A 173 -25.63 7.51 -10.08
CA GLN A 173 -24.81 6.32 -9.80
C GLN A 173 -23.38 6.70 -9.43
N ALA A 174 -22.75 7.63 -10.17
CA ALA A 174 -21.41 8.11 -9.87
C ALA A 174 -21.34 8.74 -8.47
N MET A 175 -22.30 9.58 -8.12
CA MET A 175 -22.37 10.23 -6.80
C MET A 175 -22.59 9.22 -5.68
N ALA A 176 -23.48 8.23 -5.86
CA ALA A 176 -23.71 7.17 -4.88
C ALA A 176 -22.46 6.33 -4.66
N MET A 177 -21.76 5.94 -5.73
CA MET A 177 -20.50 5.18 -5.63
C MET A 177 -19.39 6.00 -4.96
N ALA A 178 -19.28 7.30 -5.27
CA ALA A 178 -18.32 8.18 -4.62
C ALA A 178 -18.61 8.32 -3.12
N ALA A 179 -19.87 8.50 -2.73
CA ALA A 179 -20.26 8.56 -1.32
C ALA A 179 -19.91 7.27 -0.56
N ILE A 180 -20.20 6.10 -1.16
CA ILE A 180 -19.83 4.80 -0.59
C ILE A 180 -18.30 4.68 -0.43
N LEU A 181 -17.54 5.09 -1.45
CA LEU A 181 -16.07 5.04 -1.40
C LEU A 181 -15.53 5.95 -0.29
N VAL A 182 -16.06 7.16 -0.13
CA VAL A 182 -15.67 8.08 0.94
C VAL A 182 -15.96 7.48 2.31
N VAL A 183 -17.17 6.96 2.53
CA VAL A 183 -17.55 6.34 3.81
C VAL A 183 -16.66 5.14 4.11
N LEU A 184 -16.42 4.28 3.13
CA LEU A 184 -15.57 3.10 3.29
C LEU A 184 -14.13 3.50 3.66
N THR A 185 -13.54 4.42 2.90
CA THR A 185 -12.16 4.89 3.13
C THR A 185 -12.05 5.60 4.49
N ALA A 186 -13.00 6.47 4.84
CA ALA A 186 -13.04 7.13 6.13
C ALA A 186 -13.13 6.11 7.28
N THR A 187 -13.97 5.09 7.14
CA THR A 187 -14.12 4.02 8.14
C THR A 187 -12.80 3.28 8.34
N VAL A 188 -12.11 2.91 7.26
CA VAL A 188 -10.80 2.25 7.33
C VAL A 188 -9.79 3.13 8.04
N VAL A 189 -9.72 4.42 7.68
CA VAL A 189 -8.78 5.37 8.30
C VAL A 189 -9.09 5.56 9.78
N LEU A 190 -10.34 5.75 10.16
CA LEU A 190 -10.76 5.94 11.57
C LEU A 190 -10.49 4.69 12.42
N ILE A 191 -10.75 3.49 11.89
CA ILE A 191 -10.42 2.24 12.59
C ILE A 191 -8.91 2.14 12.78
N THR A 192 -8.15 2.44 11.75
CA THR A 192 -6.68 2.35 11.75
C THR A 192 -6.05 3.36 12.70
N ASP A 193 -6.62 4.56 12.78
CA ASP A 193 -6.12 5.63 13.67
C ASP A 193 -6.17 5.23 15.16
N ARG A 194 -7.10 4.38 15.57
CA ARG A 194 -7.16 3.83 16.93
C ARG A 194 -5.94 2.99 17.32
N PHE A 195 -5.19 2.49 16.35
CA PHE A 195 -3.96 1.72 16.57
C PHE A 195 -2.69 2.58 16.51
N ARG A 196 -2.81 3.88 16.21
CA ARG A 196 -1.67 4.80 16.29
C ARG A 196 -1.15 4.87 17.72
N VAL A 197 0.13 4.70 17.87
CA VAL A 197 0.81 4.98 19.14
C VAL A 197 0.90 6.50 19.27
N PRO A 198 0.43 7.12 20.37
CA PRO A 198 0.62 8.55 20.59
C PRO A 198 2.13 8.86 20.53
N GLU A 199 2.51 9.86 19.72
CA GLU A 199 3.87 10.40 19.80
C GLU A 199 4.05 10.96 21.20
N VAL A 200 4.99 10.39 21.95
CA VAL A 200 5.44 10.97 23.22
C VAL A 200 6.14 12.27 22.85
N SER A 201 5.43 13.39 22.98
CA SER A 201 6.01 14.71 22.87
C SER A 201 7.07 14.85 23.97
N SER A 202 8.32 14.76 23.57
CA SER A 202 9.49 15.13 24.37
C SER A 202 9.63 16.63 24.45
#